data_dc6ac589459730e9edad00f4f7e59208
#
_entry.id   dc6ac589459730e9edad00f4f7e59208
#
_cell.length_a   1.000
_cell.length_b   1.000
_cell.length_c   1.000
_cell.angle_alpha   90.00
_cell.angle_beta   90.00
_cell.angle_gamma   90.00
#
_symmetry.space_group_name_H-M   'P 1'
#
loop_
_entity.id
_entity.type
_entity.pdbx_description
1 polymer ?
#
loop_
_entity_poly.entity_id
_entity_poly.type
_entity_poly.pdbx_seq_one_letter_code
_entity_poly.pdbx_strand_id
1 'polypeptide(L)'
;MNAFDVAIVGGGPAGSACAWKLRQSGLDVVVIDKAVFPRDKLCAGWITPQVLDDLDIDPNEYRQGRTFQAITGFRVGVIGNGDTVDASYGRAVSFGIRRCEFDHYLLCRSRARLRLGTAIASIRRDGSRWVIDEAISAPMLVGAGGHFCPVARMLDGSPDRAPRVAAQEVELPIDRKGCAVGGEAPELYFCPDFKGYGWCFRKGDYVNVGFGRVDWRALPEATNRFVTFLKTTGRMAADPSTWRWRGHAYLLAGFRQRRAVGDAVLLAGDACGLAYPQSGEGIRPAIESGLMAASTIVNASGRYTRDRLEPYGRQVRERFGSGMMGHLLSQLVPDGMSSGVALRLLDTPWFVRRIVLDRWFLHARDAALV
;
A
#
# COMPACT_ATOMS: atom_id res chain seq x y z
N MET A 1 -24.61 24.20 2.84
CA MET A 1 -23.28 23.66 2.50
C MET A 1 -22.37 23.76 3.70
N ASN A 2 -21.76 22.64 4.13
CA ASN A 2 -20.85 22.61 5.27
C ASN A 2 -19.45 23.08 4.83
N ALA A 3 -18.87 24.03 5.54
CA ALA A 3 -17.55 24.57 5.25
C ALA A 3 -16.49 23.94 6.14
N PHE A 4 -15.34 23.59 5.55
CA PHE A 4 -14.16 23.03 6.23
C PHE A 4 -12.91 23.74 5.75
N ASP A 5 -11.79 23.55 6.45
CA ASP A 5 -10.47 24.05 6.00
C ASP A 5 -9.89 23.12 4.92
N VAL A 6 -10.04 21.79 5.09
CA VAL A 6 -9.54 20.79 4.16
C VAL A 6 -10.58 19.69 3.93
N ALA A 7 -10.82 19.35 2.66
CA ALA A 7 -11.58 18.16 2.27
C ALA A 7 -10.63 17.06 1.77
N ILE A 8 -10.77 15.87 2.32
CA ILE A 8 -9.95 14.70 1.95
C ILE A 8 -10.86 13.63 1.35
N VAL A 9 -10.56 13.20 0.13
CA VAL A 9 -11.29 12.16 -0.58
C VAL A 9 -10.55 10.83 -0.45
N GLY A 10 -11.05 9.93 0.39
CA GLY A 10 -10.50 8.63 0.73
C GLY A 10 -10.08 8.53 2.19
N GLY A 11 -10.69 7.60 2.93
CA GLY A 11 -10.42 7.30 4.34
C GLY A 11 -9.42 6.16 4.57
N GLY A 12 -8.62 5.79 3.56
CA GLY A 12 -7.52 4.82 3.68
C GLY A 12 -6.30 5.40 4.39
N PRO A 13 -5.17 4.66 4.47
CA PRO A 13 -3.98 5.08 5.23
C PRO A 13 -3.48 6.49 4.91
N ALA A 14 -3.44 6.87 3.61
CA ALA A 14 -2.99 8.21 3.21
C ALA A 14 -3.91 9.32 3.72
N GLY A 15 -5.22 9.17 3.51
CA GLY A 15 -6.20 10.18 3.94
C GLY A 15 -6.33 10.27 5.45
N SER A 16 -6.29 9.13 6.15
CA SER A 16 -6.36 9.09 7.61
C SER A 16 -5.11 9.69 8.26
N ALA A 17 -3.90 9.40 7.74
CA ALA A 17 -2.65 10.00 8.23
C ALA A 17 -2.62 11.51 7.98
N CYS A 18 -3.04 11.96 6.79
CA CYS A 18 -3.17 13.37 6.46
C CYS A 18 -4.16 14.08 7.40
N ALA A 19 -5.35 13.51 7.57
CA ALA A 19 -6.38 14.07 8.45
C ALA A 19 -5.92 14.16 9.90
N TRP A 20 -5.28 13.10 10.42
CA TRP A 20 -4.72 13.06 11.77
C TRP A 20 -3.74 14.21 12.01
N LYS A 21 -2.77 14.41 11.12
CA LYS A 21 -1.75 15.46 11.25
C LYS A 21 -2.36 16.86 11.13
N LEU A 22 -3.30 17.08 10.21
CA LEU A 22 -4.01 18.35 10.04
C LEU A 22 -4.87 18.69 11.26
N ARG A 23 -5.56 17.70 11.84
CA ARG A 23 -6.36 17.87 13.06
C ARG A 23 -5.51 18.25 14.27
N GLN A 24 -4.31 17.68 14.39
CA GLN A 24 -3.33 18.09 15.42
C GLN A 24 -2.90 19.56 15.26
N SER A 25 -2.89 20.07 14.03
CA SER A 25 -2.58 21.47 13.74
C SER A 25 -3.79 22.41 13.86
N GLY A 26 -4.93 21.93 14.37
CA GLY A 26 -6.12 22.73 14.65
C GLY A 26 -7.05 22.97 13.45
N LEU A 27 -6.77 22.41 12.28
CA LEU A 27 -7.60 22.59 11.08
C LEU A 27 -8.89 21.76 11.17
N ASP A 28 -10.00 22.30 10.67
CA ASP A 28 -11.26 21.56 10.52
C ASP A 28 -11.23 20.74 9.22
N VAL A 29 -11.28 19.41 9.37
CA VAL A 29 -11.06 18.45 8.31
C VAL A 29 -12.27 17.55 8.12
N VAL A 30 -12.71 17.37 6.88
CA VAL A 30 -13.67 16.32 6.51
C VAL A 30 -13.02 15.24 5.67
N VAL A 31 -13.25 13.98 6.02
CA VAL A 31 -12.86 12.80 5.22
C VAL A 31 -14.11 12.21 4.57
N ILE A 32 -14.07 12.04 3.26
CA ILE A 32 -15.16 11.51 2.44
C ILE A 32 -14.72 10.18 1.85
N ASP A 33 -15.44 9.10 2.11
CA ASP A 33 -15.17 7.80 1.48
C ASP A 33 -16.47 7.12 1.05
N LYS A 34 -16.43 6.46 -0.11
CA LYS A 34 -17.56 5.70 -0.64
C LYS A 34 -17.90 4.45 0.17
N ALA A 35 -16.95 3.96 0.96
CA ALA A 35 -17.13 2.80 1.83
C ALA A 35 -17.53 3.22 3.25
N VAL A 36 -18.28 2.37 3.92
CA VAL A 36 -18.48 2.40 5.36
C VAL A 36 -17.34 1.61 6.02
N PHE A 37 -16.78 2.12 7.10
CA PHE A 37 -15.72 1.47 7.86
C PHE A 37 -16.26 0.80 9.12
N PRO A 38 -15.69 -0.37 9.54
CA PRO A 38 -14.55 -1.07 8.95
C PRO A 38 -14.89 -1.68 7.59
N ARG A 39 -13.95 -1.63 6.65
CA ARG A 39 -14.12 -2.20 5.32
C ARG A 39 -12.97 -3.14 4.94
N ASP A 40 -13.28 -4.16 4.17
CA ASP A 40 -12.23 -4.98 3.58
C ASP A 40 -11.44 -4.21 2.53
N LYS A 41 -10.14 -4.36 2.56
CA LYS A 41 -9.21 -3.86 1.55
C LYS A 41 -8.16 -4.91 1.27
N LEU A 42 -8.03 -5.29 0.02
CA LEU A 42 -7.04 -6.25 -0.45
C LEU A 42 -5.62 -5.78 -0.15
N CYS A 43 -4.85 -6.60 0.57
CA CYS A 43 -3.46 -6.37 0.91
C CYS A 43 -2.95 -7.52 1.78
N ALA A 44 -1.74 -8.01 1.56
CA ALA A 44 -1.10 -8.97 2.45
C ALA A 44 -1.15 -8.51 3.92
N GLY A 45 -1.12 -7.20 4.12
CA GLY A 45 -1.37 -6.59 5.43
C GLY A 45 -0.19 -6.74 6.38
N TRP A 46 0.99 -6.28 6.01
CA TRP A 46 2.06 -6.07 6.96
C TRP A 46 2.50 -4.60 6.97
N ILE A 47 3.02 -4.16 8.10
CA ILE A 47 3.58 -2.83 8.30
C ILE A 47 4.94 -2.96 8.98
N THR A 48 5.85 -2.03 8.67
CA THR A 48 7.14 -1.94 9.35
C THR A 48 7.02 -1.15 10.66
N PRO A 49 7.95 -1.29 11.62
CA PRO A 49 7.98 -0.47 12.83
C PRO A 49 7.91 1.03 12.53
N GLN A 50 8.57 1.49 11.46
CA GLN A 50 8.56 2.88 11.03
C GLN A 50 7.14 3.45 10.83
N VAL A 51 6.19 2.64 10.37
CA VAL A 51 4.78 3.06 10.22
C VAL A 51 4.16 3.41 11.57
N LEU A 52 4.52 2.68 12.63
CA LEU A 52 4.02 2.96 13.98
C LEU A 52 4.67 4.25 14.53
N ASP A 53 5.98 4.38 14.31
CA ASP A 53 6.75 5.56 14.74
C ASP A 53 6.25 6.83 14.05
N ASP A 54 6.10 6.82 12.71
CA ASP A 54 5.62 7.96 11.92
C ASP A 54 4.21 8.43 12.33
N LEU A 55 3.39 7.51 12.83
CA LEU A 55 2.03 7.79 13.29
C LEU A 55 1.90 7.94 14.81
N ASP A 56 2.98 7.81 15.55
CA ASP A 56 2.96 7.85 17.02
C ASP A 56 1.93 6.84 17.58
N ILE A 57 2.03 5.58 17.15
CA ILE A 57 1.16 4.47 17.57
C ILE A 57 1.90 3.59 18.57
N ASP A 58 1.38 3.50 19.80
CA ASP A 58 1.85 2.50 20.76
C ASP A 58 1.42 1.09 20.31
N PRO A 59 2.38 0.17 20.03
CA PRO A 59 2.08 -1.19 19.66
C PRO A 59 1.23 -1.94 20.71
N ASN A 60 1.37 -1.61 21.99
CA ASN A 60 0.62 -2.26 23.07
C ASN A 60 -0.83 -1.80 23.12
N GLU A 61 -1.09 -0.53 22.79
CA GLU A 61 -2.45 -0.02 22.62
C GLU A 61 -3.09 -0.62 21.36
N TYR A 62 -2.35 -0.59 20.23
CA TYR A 62 -2.91 -1.09 18.97
C TYR A 62 -3.31 -2.56 19.03
N ARG A 63 -2.51 -3.42 19.66
CA ARG A 63 -2.79 -4.87 19.77
C ARG A 63 -4.02 -5.24 20.58
N GLN A 64 -4.58 -4.32 21.36
CA GLN A 64 -5.79 -4.59 22.16
C GLN A 64 -7.00 -4.75 21.24
N GLY A 65 -7.48 -6.00 21.11
CA GLY A 65 -8.63 -6.36 20.28
C GLY A 65 -8.42 -6.28 18.77
N ARG A 66 -7.15 -6.24 18.31
CA ARG A 66 -6.80 -6.21 16.87
C ARG A 66 -5.71 -7.21 16.54
N THR A 67 -5.71 -7.66 15.32
CA THR A 67 -4.66 -8.54 14.79
C THR A 67 -3.35 -7.77 14.70
N PHE A 68 -2.34 -8.26 15.44
CA PHE A 68 -1.00 -7.69 15.45
C PHE A 68 0.03 -8.81 15.63
N GLN A 69 0.46 -9.39 14.50
CA GLN A 69 1.35 -10.53 14.46
C GLN A 69 2.78 -10.08 14.24
N ALA A 70 3.67 -10.30 15.21
CA ALA A 70 5.10 -10.03 15.03
C ALA A 70 5.70 -10.93 13.95
N ILE A 71 6.47 -10.34 13.03
CA ILE A 71 7.23 -11.00 12.00
C ILE A 71 8.71 -10.88 12.35
N THR A 72 9.35 -12.03 12.57
CA THR A 72 10.77 -12.11 12.96
C THR A 72 11.63 -12.75 11.89
N GLY A 73 11.02 -13.20 10.79
CA GLY A 73 11.69 -13.82 9.66
C GLY A 73 10.82 -13.88 8.42
N PHE A 74 11.37 -14.42 7.37
CA PHE A 74 10.69 -14.66 6.10
C PHE A 74 11.21 -15.93 5.46
N ARG A 75 10.36 -16.61 4.71
CA ARG A 75 10.75 -17.67 3.79
C ARG A 75 10.60 -17.16 2.37
N VAL A 76 11.62 -17.33 1.56
CA VAL A 76 11.65 -16.91 0.15
C VAL A 76 11.99 -18.10 -0.72
N GLY A 77 11.25 -18.29 -1.81
CA GLY A 77 11.50 -19.35 -2.79
C GLY A 77 11.01 -18.98 -4.18
N VAL A 78 11.05 -19.97 -5.08
CA VAL A 78 10.56 -19.87 -6.44
C VAL A 78 9.46 -20.90 -6.66
N ILE A 79 8.36 -20.50 -7.30
CA ILE A 79 7.25 -21.42 -7.61
C ILE A 79 7.74 -22.51 -8.55
N GLY A 80 7.53 -23.77 -8.13
CA GLY A 80 7.97 -24.94 -8.90
C GLY A 80 9.41 -25.38 -8.58
N ASN A 81 10.18 -24.61 -7.80
CA ASN A 81 11.43 -25.05 -7.21
C ASN A 81 11.20 -25.48 -5.75
N GLY A 82 11.78 -26.61 -5.32
CA GLY A 82 11.64 -27.08 -3.94
C GLY A 82 12.48 -26.33 -2.92
N ASP A 83 13.47 -25.58 -3.37
CA ASP A 83 14.44 -24.90 -2.52
C ASP A 83 13.86 -23.56 -2.00
N THR A 84 14.09 -23.29 -0.72
CA THR A 84 13.69 -22.05 -0.06
C THR A 84 14.81 -21.53 0.81
N VAL A 85 14.89 -20.22 0.95
CA VAL A 85 15.81 -19.54 1.87
C VAL A 85 15.00 -18.96 3.03
N ASP A 86 15.35 -19.38 4.24
CA ASP A 86 14.82 -18.84 5.47
C ASP A 86 15.73 -17.72 5.99
N ALA A 87 15.16 -16.54 6.22
CA ALA A 87 15.86 -15.40 6.79
C ALA A 87 15.27 -15.06 8.16
N SER A 88 16.07 -15.17 9.21
CA SER A 88 15.69 -14.81 10.58
C SER A 88 16.38 -13.53 11.02
N TYR A 89 15.69 -12.69 11.79
CA TYR A 89 16.19 -11.42 12.31
C TYR A 89 16.40 -11.40 13.81
N GLY A 90 15.94 -12.43 14.54
CA GLY A 90 16.03 -12.48 16.00
C GLY A 90 15.20 -11.40 16.74
N ARG A 91 14.49 -10.55 16.01
CA ARG A 91 13.59 -9.50 16.52
C ARG A 91 12.46 -9.25 15.53
N ALA A 92 11.39 -8.61 15.97
CA ALA A 92 10.35 -8.17 15.06
C ALA A 92 10.89 -7.10 14.10
N VAL A 93 10.75 -7.33 12.81
CA VAL A 93 11.11 -6.41 11.71
C VAL A 93 9.92 -5.89 10.95
N SER A 94 8.75 -6.49 11.21
CA SER A 94 7.48 -6.11 10.61
C SER A 94 6.34 -6.66 11.46
N PHE A 95 5.11 -6.22 11.19
CA PHE A 95 3.92 -6.69 11.89
C PHE A 95 2.80 -7.00 10.90
N GLY A 96 2.19 -8.16 11.04
CA GLY A 96 0.99 -8.53 10.32
C GLY A 96 -0.25 -7.90 10.92
N ILE A 97 -1.02 -7.24 10.08
CA ILE A 97 -2.27 -6.56 10.45
C ILE A 97 -3.40 -6.95 9.50
N ARG A 98 -4.62 -6.79 9.94
CA ARG A 98 -5.79 -6.84 9.06
C ARG A 98 -6.18 -5.43 8.64
N ARG A 99 -6.32 -5.22 7.34
CA ARG A 99 -6.61 -3.91 6.77
C ARG A 99 -7.94 -3.32 7.22
N CYS A 100 -8.95 -4.15 7.43
CA CYS A 100 -10.24 -3.68 7.96
C CYS A 100 -10.08 -3.06 9.35
N GLU A 101 -9.26 -3.65 10.21
CA GLU A 101 -8.97 -3.18 11.56
C GLU A 101 -8.05 -1.95 11.54
N PHE A 102 -6.96 -2.02 10.79
CA PHE A 102 -5.94 -0.96 10.74
C PHE A 102 -6.48 0.32 10.11
N ASP A 103 -7.12 0.21 8.94
CA ASP A 103 -7.67 1.38 8.26
C ASP A 103 -8.76 2.07 9.11
N HIS A 104 -9.61 1.28 9.78
CA HIS A 104 -10.63 1.82 10.69
C HIS A 104 -10.02 2.50 11.91
N TYR A 105 -9.00 1.89 12.52
CA TYR A 105 -8.28 2.47 13.64
C TYR A 105 -7.67 3.84 13.26
N LEU A 106 -6.95 3.91 12.13
CA LEU A 106 -6.38 5.17 11.66
C LEU A 106 -7.44 6.25 11.41
N LEU A 107 -8.56 5.85 10.78
CA LEU A 107 -9.64 6.78 10.45
C LEU A 107 -10.28 7.34 11.72
N CYS A 108 -10.59 6.51 12.71
CA CYS A 108 -11.13 6.94 14.00
C CYS A 108 -10.15 7.83 14.76
N ARG A 109 -8.86 7.46 14.76
CA ARG A 109 -7.79 8.21 15.42
C ARG A 109 -7.58 9.60 14.80
N SER A 110 -7.93 9.78 13.55
CA SER A 110 -7.82 11.09 12.87
C SER A 110 -8.67 12.18 13.50
N ARG A 111 -9.78 11.83 14.18
CA ARG A 111 -10.76 12.74 14.75
C ARG A 111 -11.31 13.76 13.75
N ALA A 112 -11.24 13.46 12.46
CA ALA A 112 -11.83 14.27 11.41
C ALA A 112 -13.35 14.07 11.34
N ARG A 113 -14.07 15.00 10.72
CA ARG A 113 -15.47 14.78 10.35
C ARG A 113 -15.55 13.75 9.25
N LEU A 114 -16.44 12.76 9.39
CA LEU A 114 -16.54 11.63 8.46
C LEU A 114 -17.83 11.72 7.63
N ARG A 115 -17.71 11.52 6.33
CA ARG A 115 -18.78 11.33 5.35
C ARG A 115 -18.55 10.03 4.62
N LEU A 116 -19.10 8.95 5.16
CA LEU A 116 -18.85 7.58 4.70
C LEU A 116 -20.08 6.99 4.00
N GLY A 117 -19.85 6.01 3.13
CA GLY A 117 -20.90 5.25 2.47
C GLY A 117 -21.49 5.93 1.23
N THR A 118 -20.92 7.05 0.76
CA THR A 118 -21.44 7.78 -0.40
C THR A 118 -20.30 8.06 -1.39
N ALA A 119 -20.48 7.59 -2.63
CA ALA A 119 -19.57 7.92 -3.70
C ALA A 119 -19.75 9.38 -4.12
N ILE A 120 -18.64 10.08 -4.35
CA ILE A 120 -18.66 11.46 -4.83
C ILE A 120 -19.15 11.47 -6.28
N ALA A 121 -20.18 12.25 -6.55
CA ALA A 121 -20.76 12.47 -7.87
C ALA A 121 -20.13 13.65 -8.60
N SER A 122 -19.80 14.74 -7.88
CA SER A 122 -19.26 15.96 -8.46
C SER A 122 -18.17 16.60 -7.61
N ILE A 123 -17.16 17.13 -8.28
CA ILE A 123 -16.11 17.99 -7.69
C ILE A 123 -15.95 19.18 -8.64
N ARG A 124 -16.17 20.39 -8.17
CA ARG A 124 -15.99 21.61 -8.95
C ARG A 124 -15.29 22.70 -8.16
N ARG A 125 -14.76 23.66 -8.88
CA ARG A 125 -14.21 24.89 -8.30
C ARG A 125 -15.30 25.96 -8.26
N ASP A 126 -15.37 26.66 -7.14
CA ASP A 126 -16.24 27.84 -6.99
C ASP A 126 -15.43 28.95 -6.32
N GLY A 127 -14.96 29.89 -7.12
CA GLY A 127 -14.00 30.89 -6.69
C GLY A 127 -12.72 30.25 -6.14
N SER A 128 -12.41 30.53 -4.88
CA SER A 128 -11.23 30.02 -4.19
C SER A 128 -11.46 28.66 -3.52
N ARG A 129 -12.67 28.10 -3.59
CA ARG A 129 -13.04 26.88 -2.84
C ARG A 129 -13.38 25.72 -3.77
N TRP A 130 -13.12 24.53 -3.31
CA TRP A 130 -13.64 23.28 -3.87
C TRP A 130 -15.04 23.03 -3.30
N VAL A 131 -15.98 22.65 -4.16
CA VAL A 131 -17.34 22.22 -3.80
C VAL A 131 -17.50 20.76 -4.22
N ILE A 132 -17.92 19.94 -3.26
CA ILE A 132 -18.13 18.50 -3.43
C ILE A 132 -19.60 18.21 -3.19
N ASP A 133 -20.27 17.65 -4.20
CA ASP A 133 -21.70 17.23 -4.17
C ASP A 133 -22.65 18.32 -3.63
N GLU A 134 -22.35 19.59 -3.92
CA GLU A 134 -23.09 20.78 -3.43
C GLU A 134 -23.30 20.80 -1.90
N ALA A 135 -22.65 19.93 -1.17
CA ALA A 135 -22.84 19.72 0.26
C ALA A 135 -21.64 20.17 1.11
N ILE A 136 -20.42 20.04 0.56
CA ILE A 136 -19.15 20.29 1.26
C ILE A 136 -18.35 21.33 0.51
N SER A 137 -17.75 22.28 1.24
CA SER A 137 -16.89 23.32 0.67
C SER A 137 -15.59 23.44 1.48
N ALA A 138 -14.44 23.47 0.77
CA ALA A 138 -13.12 23.66 1.38
C ALA A 138 -12.17 24.42 0.47
N PRO A 139 -11.27 25.30 0.96
CA PRO A 139 -10.25 25.94 0.17
C PRO A 139 -9.14 24.97 -0.30
N MET A 140 -8.96 23.84 0.39
CA MET A 140 -7.94 22.85 0.08
C MET A 140 -8.56 21.46 -0.10
N LEU A 141 -8.12 20.72 -1.15
CA LEU A 141 -8.59 19.39 -1.48
C LEU A 141 -7.41 18.39 -1.45
N VAL A 142 -7.60 17.22 -0.87
CA VAL A 142 -6.64 16.12 -0.92
C VAL A 142 -7.29 14.89 -1.54
N GLY A 143 -6.71 14.38 -2.62
CA GLY A 143 -7.11 13.10 -3.24
C GLY A 143 -6.31 11.94 -2.66
N ALA A 144 -6.94 11.12 -1.83
CA ALA A 144 -6.38 9.93 -1.19
C ALA A 144 -7.25 8.67 -1.43
N GLY A 145 -8.08 8.68 -2.47
CA GLY A 145 -9.07 7.64 -2.79
C GLY A 145 -8.49 6.39 -3.47
N GLY A 146 -7.17 6.19 -3.43
CA GLY A 146 -6.50 5.06 -4.05
C GLY A 146 -6.42 5.16 -5.57
N HIS A 147 -6.14 4.04 -6.24
CA HIS A 147 -5.94 4.00 -7.69
C HIS A 147 -7.07 4.64 -8.51
N PHE A 148 -8.31 4.48 -8.08
CA PHE A 148 -9.50 5.02 -8.76
C PHE A 148 -9.99 6.35 -8.17
N CYS A 149 -9.12 7.13 -7.54
CA CYS A 149 -9.45 8.41 -6.91
C CYS A 149 -10.11 9.38 -7.90
N PRO A 150 -11.30 9.92 -7.60
CA PRO A 150 -11.97 10.89 -8.49
C PRO A 150 -11.18 12.19 -8.61
N VAL A 151 -10.48 12.62 -7.56
CA VAL A 151 -9.61 13.81 -7.59
C VAL A 151 -8.43 13.60 -8.55
N ALA A 152 -7.82 12.41 -8.54
CA ALA A 152 -6.75 12.10 -9.48
C ALA A 152 -7.25 12.12 -10.94
N ARG A 153 -8.42 11.57 -11.20
CA ARG A 153 -9.05 11.62 -12.54
C ARG A 153 -9.35 13.06 -13.00
N MET A 154 -9.79 13.90 -12.09
CA MET A 154 -10.04 15.32 -12.38
C MET A 154 -8.74 16.06 -12.75
N LEU A 155 -7.63 15.78 -12.06
CA LEU A 155 -6.34 16.44 -12.31
C LEU A 155 -5.65 15.99 -13.59
N ASP A 156 -5.70 14.71 -13.91
CA ASP A 156 -4.96 14.10 -15.02
C ASP A 156 -5.75 14.09 -16.34
N GLY A 157 -7.06 14.36 -16.32
CA GLY A 157 -7.91 14.54 -17.51
C GLY A 157 -8.10 13.32 -18.42
N SER A 158 -7.44 12.20 -18.19
CA SER A 158 -7.48 11.01 -19.06
C SER A 158 -7.37 9.69 -18.28
N PRO A 159 -7.98 8.60 -18.80
CA PRO A 159 -7.75 7.29 -18.23
C PRO A 159 -6.27 6.95 -18.28
N ASP A 160 -5.75 6.52 -17.16
CA ASP A 160 -4.35 6.15 -17.02
C ASP A 160 -4.02 4.91 -17.86
N ARG A 161 -3.10 5.04 -18.82
CA ARG A 161 -2.57 3.96 -19.65
C ARG A 161 -1.28 3.35 -19.08
N ALA A 162 -0.85 3.76 -17.88
CA ALA A 162 0.35 3.24 -17.26
C ALA A 162 0.25 1.74 -16.99
N PRO A 163 1.36 1.01 -17.05
CA PRO A 163 1.42 -0.37 -16.62
C PRO A 163 0.90 -0.51 -15.19
N ARG A 164 0.02 -1.48 -14.97
CA ARG A 164 -0.60 -1.74 -13.67
C ARG A 164 -0.15 -3.11 -13.20
N VAL A 165 0.15 -3.21 -11.92
CA VAL A 165 0.18 -4.51 -11.27
C VAL A 165 -1.25 -4.90 -10.96
N ALA A 166 -1.63 -6.09 -11.39
CA ALA A 166 -2.84 -6.73 -10.94
C ALA A 166 -2.50 -7.75 -9.86
N ALA A 167 -3.26 -7.74 -8.80
CA ALA A 167 -3.15 -8.70 -7.72
C ALA A 167 -4.51 -9.27 -7.39
N GLN A 168 -4.53 -10.51 -6.94
CA GLN A 168 -5.70 -11.13 -6.34
C GLN A 168 -5.30 -11.85 -5.08
N GLU A 169 -6.19 -11.83 -4.10
CA GLU A 169 -5.94 -12.45 -2.80
C GLU A 169 -7.22 -12.92 -2.14
N VAL A 170 -7.03 -13.73 -1.13
CA VAL A 170 -8.06 -14.16 -0.18
C VAL A 170 -7.51 -14.06 1.24
N GLU A 171 -8.32 -13.56 2.16
CA GLU A 171 -8.05 -13.62 3.60
C GLU A 171 -9.10 -14.52 4.24
N LEU A 172 -8.65 -15.57 4.90
CA LEU A 172 -9.49 -16.62 5.47
C LEU A 172 -9.23 -16.75 6.96
N PRO A 173 -10.27 -16.93 7.79
CA PRO A 173 -10.07 -17.51 9.12
C PRO A 173 -9.52 -18.93 8.97
N ILE A 174 -8.54 -19.27 9.76
CA ILE A 174 -7.91 -20.59 9.67
C ILE A 174 -7.67 -21.21 11.04
N ASP A 175 -7.98 -22.50 11.17
CA ASP A 175 -7.49 -23.29 12.28
C ASP A 175 -5.97 -23.50 12.14
N ARG A 176 -5.26 -23.43 13.24
CA ARG A 176 -3.79 -23.64 13.30
C ARG A 176 -3.34 -24.94 12.68
N LYS A 177 -4.19 -25.97 12.68
CA LYS A 177 -3.93 -27.28 12.07
C LYS A 177 -4.06 -27.28 10.54
N GLY A 178 -4.75 -26.31 9.96
CA GLY A 178 -5.00 -26.22 8.50
C GLY A 178 -3.96 -25.45 7.72
N CYS A 179 -2.93 -24.87 8.38
CA CYS A 179 -1.91 -24.07 7.72
C CYS A 179 -0.53 -24.33 8.35
N ALA A 180 0.41 -24.79 7.54
CA ALA A 180 1.79 -25.00 7.96
C ALA A 180 2.64 -23.71 7.98
N VAL A 181 2.10 -22.59 7.48
CA VAL A 181 2.79 -21.29 7.47
C VAL A 181 2.79 -20.68 8.87
N GLY A 182 3.97 -20.37 9.38
CA GLY A 182 4.13 -19.71 10.68
C GLY A 182 3.71 -18.25 10.64
N GLY A 183 3.13 -17.75 11.74
CA GLY A 183 2.78 -16.32 11.83
C GLY A 183 4.00 -15.40 11.88
N GLU A 184 5.15 -15.90 12.34
CA GLU A 184 6.39 -15.16 12.49
C GLU A 184 7.22 -15.06 11.21
N ALA A 185 6.93 -15.92 10.21
CA ALA A 185 7.68 -16.03 8.97
C ALA A 185 6.73 -16.12 7.76
N PRO A 186 6.27 -15.00 7.22
CA PRO A 186 5.59 -14.97 5.93
C PRO A 186 6.40 -15.63 4.83
N GLU A 187 5.71 -16.27 3.89
CA GLU A 187 6.32 -16.95 2.77
C GLU A 187 6.07 -16.20 1.47
N LEU A 188 7.15 -15.96 0.72
CA LEU A 188 7.16 -15.24 -0.56
C LEU A 188 7.72 -16.16 -1.64
N TYR A 189 7.00 -16.33 -2.74
CA TYR A 189 7.38 -17.22 -3.83
C TYR A 189 7.36 -16.49 -5.16
N PHE A 190 8.54 -16.24 -5.72
CA PHE A 190 8.69 -15.55 -6.99
C PHE A 190 8.30 -16.46 -8.17
N CYS A 191 7.79 -15.84 -9.23
CA CYS A 191 7.63 -16.52 -10.51
C CYS A 191 9.01 -16.84 -11.12
N PRO A 192 9.17 -17.95 -11.86
CA PRO A 192 10.42 -18.23 -12.58
C PRO A 192 10.81 -17.14 -13.60
N ASP A 193 9.82 -16.39 -14.12
CA ASP A 193 10.02 -15.27 -15.05
C ASP A 193 10.14 -13.89 -14.37
N PHE A 194 10.14 -13.85 -13.05
CA PHE A 194 10.23 -12.63 -12.23
C PHE A 194 9.17 -11.54 -12.50
N LYS A 195 8.11 -11.87 -13.25
CA LYS A 195 7.02 -10.91 -13.54
C LYS A 195 5.97 -10.81 -12.44
N GLY A 196 6.18 -11.49 -11.32
CA GLY A 196 5.29 -11.47 -10.17
C GLY A 196 5.74 -12.42 -9.07
N TYR A 197 4.98 -12.43 -7.99
CA TYR A 197 5.19 -13.33 -6.86
C TYR A 197 3.88 -13.63 -6.14
N GLY A 198 3.83 -14.79 -5.48
CA GLY A 198 2.79 -15.16 -4.55
C GLY A 198 3.25 -15.02 -3.10
N TRP A 199 2.30 -14.85 -2.22
CA TRP A 199 2.55 -14.83 -0.78
C TRP A 199 1.56 -15.71 -0.03
N CYS A 200 2.03 -16.31 1.06
CA CYS A 200 1.22 -16.97 2.04
C CYS A 200 1.60 -16.44 3.41
N PHE A 201 0.68 -15.75 4.05
CA PHE A 201 0.95 -14.99 5.24
C PHE A 201 -0.09 -15.26 6.32
N ARG A 202 0.33 -15.87 7.43
CA ARG A 202 -0.52 -16.08 8.58
C ARG A 202 -0.38 -14.93 9.59
N LYS A 203 -1.50 -14.40 10.07
CA LYS A 203 -1.59 -13.37 11.08
C LYS A 203 -2.69 -13.72 12.10
N GLY A 204 -2.24 -14.17 13.28
CA GLY A 204 -3.13 -14.72 14.31
C GLY A 204 -3.93 -15.92 13.78
N ASP A 205 -5.25 -15.80 13.79
CA ASP A 205 -6.19 -16.83 13.35
C ASP A 205 -6.64 -16.65 11.88
N TYR A 206 -5.90 -15.85 11.12
CA TYR A 206 -6.17 -15.60 9.69
C TYR A 206 -4.96 -15.96 8.84
N VAL A 207 -5.21 -16.40 7.62
CA VAL A 207 -4.21 -16.53 6.57
C VAL A 207 -4.62 -15.68 5.39
N ASN A 208 -3.66 -14.94 4.86
CA ASN A 208 -3.79 -14.21 3.60
C ASN A 208 -2.94 -14.91 2.54
N VAL A 209 -3.57 -15.35 1.48
CA VAL A 209 -2.93 -15.94 0.30
C VAL A 209 -3.20 -15.02 -0.87
N GLY A 210 -2.16 -14.64 -1.57
CA GLY A 210 -2.33 -13.76 -2.71
C GLY A 210 -1.24 -13.92 -3.75
N PHE A 211 -1.47 -13.29 -4.88
CA PHE A 211 -0.60 -13.31 -6.03
C PHE A 211 -0.67 -11.97 -6.77
N GLY A 212 0.48 -11.40 -7.07
CA GLY A 212 0.60 -10.17 -7.84
C GLY A 212 1.47 -10.33 -9.08
N ARG A 213 1.07 -9.70 -10.21
CA ARG A 213 1.80 -9.82 -11.47
C ARG A 213 1.64 -8.56 -12.34
N VAL A 214 2.70 -8.20 -13.05
CA VAL A 214 2.68 -7.07 -14.01
C VAL A 214 1.84 -7.43 -15.23
N ASP A 215 1.91 -8.66 -15.71
CA ASP A 215 1.06 -9.16 -16.79
C ASP A 215 -0.28 -9.67 -16.23
N TRP A 216 -1.27 -8.79 -16.18
CA TRP A 216 -2.58 -9.10 -15.62
C TRP A 216 -3.33 -10.21 -16.36
N ARG A 217 -3.05 -10.44 -17.66
CA ARG A 217 -3.71 -11.50 -18.45
C ARG A 217 -3.29 -12.89 -17.99
N ALA A 218 -2.05 -13.05 -17.56
CA ALA A 218 -1.54 -14.29 -17.02
C ALA A 218 -1.84 -14.48 -15.52
N LEU A 219 -2.44 -13.50 -14.85
CA LEU A 219 -2.70 -13.53 -13.41
C LEU A 219 -3.56 -14.73 -12.96
N PRO A 220 -4.69 -15.07 -13.60
CA PRO A 220 -5.53 -16.19 -13.15
C PRO A 220 -4.78 -17.53 -13.21
N GLU A 221 -4.09 -17.81 -14.30
CA GLU A 221 -3.31 -19.04 -14.48
C GLU A 221 -2.14 -19.11 -13.49
N ALA A 222 -1.42 -18.01 -13.30
CA ALA A 222 -0.31 -17.94 -12.37
C ALA A 222 -0.77 -18.14 -10.92
N THR A 223 -1.94 -17.58 -10.56
CA THR A 223 -2.54 -17.82 -9.23
C THR A 223 -2.91 -19.29 -9.05
N ASN A 224 -3.52 -19.93 -10.03
CA ASN A 224 -3.87 -21.35 -9.94
C ASN A 224 -2.62 -22.23 -9.77
N ARG A 225 -1.54 -21.93 -10.50
CA ARG A 225 -0.25 -22.61 -10.34
C ARG A 225 0.32 -22.42 -8.93
N PHE A 226 0.26 -21.22 -8.41
CA PHE A 226 0.72 -20.92 -7.04
C PHE A 226 -0.09 -21.67 -5.99
N VAL A 227 -1.42 -21.68 -6.11
CA VAL A 227 -2.29 -22.42 -5.20
C VAL A 227 -2.00 -23.93 -5.24
N THR A 228 -1.82 -24.49 -6.44
CA THR A 228 -1.42 -25.89 -6.59
C THR A 228 -0.07 -26.15 -5.91
N PHE A 229 0.90 -25.26 -6.08
CA PHE A 229 2.20 -25.33 -5.42
C PHE A 229 2.06 -25.33 -3.88
N LEU A 230 1.26 -24.45 -3.29
CA LEU A 230 1.02 -24.43 -1.84
C LEU A 230 0.40 -25.73 -1.34
N LYS A 231 -0.50 -26.35 -2.10
CA LYS A 231 -1.09 -27.66 -1.76
C LYS A 231 -0.06 -28.79 -1.83
N THR A 232 0.66 -28.88 -2.95
CA THR A 232 1.62 -29.98 -3.18
C THR A 232 2.82 -29.93 -2.23
N THR A 233 3.17 -28.72 -1.76
CA THR A 233 4.23 -28.53 -0.76
C THR A 233 3.71 -28.60 0.69
N GLY A 234 2.43 -28.91 0.88
CA GLY A 234 1.84 -29.07 2.22
C GLY A 234 1.70 -27.76 3.02
N ARG A 235 1.79 -26.58 2.35
CA ARG A 235 1.66 -25.30 3.04
C ARG A 235 0.24 -24.98 3.44
N MET A 236 -0.72 -25.40 2.62
CA MET A 236 -2.15 -25.21 2.85
C MET A 236 -2.90 -26.51 2.64
N ALA A 237 -3.67 -26.91 3.63
CA ALA A 237 -4.57 -28.07 3.54
C ALA A 237 -5.97 -27.71 3.05
N ALA A 238 -6.37 -26.43 3.13
CA ALA A 238 -7.70 -25.97 2.75
C ALA A 238 -7.96 -26.15 1.25
N ASP A 239 -9.23 -26.48 0.89
CA ASP A 239 -9.63 -26.58 -0.50
C ASP A 239 -9.79 -25.20 -1.15
N PRO A 240 -8.97 -24.87 -2.16
CA PRO A 240 -9.03 -23.56 -2.84
C PRO A 240 -10.30 -23.33 -3.63
N SER A 241 -11.08 -24.36 -3.94
CA SER A 241 -12.34 -24.22 -4.70
C SER A 241 -13.38 -23.38 -3.95
N THR A 242 -13.27 -23.29 -2.63
CA THR A 242 -14.13 -22.49 -1.77
C THR A 242 -13.67 -21.04 -1.60
N TRP A 243 -12.50 -20.70 -2.11
CA TRP A 243 -11.90 -19.39 -1.90
C TRP A 243 -12.53 -18.32 -2.81
N ARG A 244 -12.97 -17.23 -2.20
CA ARG A 244 -13.50 -16.08 -2.95
C ARG A 244 -12.39 -15.07 -3.21
N TRP A 245 -11.69 -15.27 -4.31
CA TRP A 245 -10.65 -14.37 -4.77
C TRP A 245 -11.20 -12.98 -5.07
N ARG A 246 -10.49 -11.96 -4.59
CA ARG A 246 -10.78 -10.56 -4.89
C ARG A 246 -9.61 -9.95 -5.63
N GLY A 247 -9.89 -9.14 -6.65
CA GLY A 247 -8.88 -8.49 -7.48
C GLY A 247 -8.63 -7.04 -7.08
N HIS A 248 -7.40 -6.60 -7.23
CA HIS A 248 -6.97 -5.22 -7.05
C HIS A 248 -5.95 -4.83 -8.12
N ALA A 249 -5.92 -3.54 -8.49
CA ALA A 249 -4.87 -2.99 -9.35
C ALA A 249 -4.31 -1.73 -8.72
N TYR A 250 -3.01 -1.49 -8.93
CA TYR A 250 -2.32 -0.30 -8.46
C TYR A 250 -1.17 0.09 -9.39
N LEU A 251 -0.72 1.34 -9.27
CA LEU A 251 0.42 1.86 -10.01
C LEU A 251 1.66 1.78 -9.14
N LEU A 252 2.76 1.41 -9.78
CA LEU A 252 4.08 1.41 -9.15
C LEU A 252 4.73 2.78 -9.29
N ALA A 253 5.45 3.22 -8.27
CA ALA A 253 6.25 4.43 -8.30
C ALA A 253 7.31 4.36 -9.41
N GLY A 254 7.53 5.47 -10.10
CA GLY A 254 8.53 5.57 -11.18
C GLY A 254 8.05 5.16 -12.57
N PHE A 255 6.94 4.44 -12.73
CA PHE A 255 6.44 4.07 -14.07
C PHE A 255 5.71 5.20 -14.79
N ARG A 256 4.93 5.99 -14.06
CA ARG A 256 4.34 7.24 -14.50
C ARG A 256 3.96 8.04 -13.26
N GLN A 257 4.55 9.21 -13.12
CA GLN A 257 4.15 10.11 -12.06
C GLN A 257 2.82 10.77 -12.45
N ARG A 258 1.79 10.52 -11.68
CA ARG A 258 0.61 11.37 -11.66
C ARG A 258 0.99 12.74 -11.13
N ARG A 259 0.27 13.77 -11.56
CA ARG A 259 0.46 15.12 -11.06
C ARG A 259 0.11 15.15 -9.56
N ALA A 260 1.13 15.13 -8.69
CA ALA A 260 0.94 15.14 -7.24
C ALA A 260 0.36 16.47 -6.71
N VAL A 261 0.58 17.57 -7.45
CA VAL A 261 0.29 18.96 -7.05
C VAL A 261 -0.52 19.67 -8.11
N GLY A 262 -1.60 20.33 -7.71
CA GLY A 262 -2.37 21.29 -8.49
C GLY A 262 -2.65 22.54 -7.67
N ASP A 263 -3.44 23.46 -8.22
CA ASP A 263 -3.85 24.67 -7.50
C ASP A 263 -4.88 24.31 -6.42
N ALA A 264 -4.52 24.49 -5.16
CA ALA A 264 -5.28 24.12 -3.97
C ALA A 264 -5.69 22.63 -3.95
N VAL A 265 -4.88 21.74 -4.52
CA VAL A 265 -5.14 20.29 -4.51
C VAL A 265 -3.84 19.49 -4.49
N LEU A 266 -3.83 18.41 -3.69
CA LEU A 266 -2.75 17.42 -3.62
C LEU A 266 -3.30 16.01 -3.82
N LEU A 267 -2.44 15.09 -4.32
CA LEU A 267 -2.71 13.65 -4.35
C LEU A 267 -1.76 12.92 -3.41
N ALA A 268 -2.24 11.89 -2.70
CA ALA A 268 -1.44 11.08 -1.79
C ALA A 268 -1.72 9.58 -1.95
N GLY A 269 -0.74 8.74 -1.63
CA GLY A 269 -0.83 7.28 -1.71
C GLY A 269 -1.02 6.77 -3.13
N ASP A 270 -1.80 5.70 -3.30
CA ASP A 270 -2.09 5.11 -4.61
C ASP A 270 -2.78 6.08 -5.58
N ALA A 271 -3.42 7.14 -5.07
CA ALA A 271 -3.97 8.20 -5.93
C ALA A 271 -2.86 8.95 -6.68
N CYS A 272 -1.66 8.99 -6.11
CA CYS A 272 -0.45 9.53 -6.73
C CYS A 272 0.42 8.45 -7.42
N GLY A 273 0.11 7.15 -7.22
CA GLY A 273 0.86 6.04 -7.79
C GLY A 273 2.19 5.77 -7.08
N LEU A 274 2.18 5.64 -5.76
CA LEU A 274 3.38 5.59 -4.93
C LEU A 274 3.74 4.19 -4.39
N ALA A 275 3.07 3.11 -4.82
CA ALA A 275 3.45 1.77 -4.39
C ALA A 275 4.88 1.44 -4.83
N TYR A 276 5.67 0.82 -3.94
CA TYR A 276 7.06 0.45 -4.23
C TYR A 276 7.15 -0.54 -5.40
N PRO A 277 8.04 -0.29 -6.38
CA PRO A 277 8.04 -1.08 -7.63
C PRO A 277 8.46 -2.53 -7.43
N GLN A 278 9.29 -2.85 -6.44
CA GLN A 278 9.82 -4.19 -6.22
C GLN A 278 8.85 -5.09 -5.43
N SER A 279 8.21 -4.54 -4.40
CA SER A 279 7.33 -5.30 -3.50
C SER A 279 5.85 -5.06 -3.74
N GLY A 280 5.47 -3.95 -4.40
CA GLY A 280 4.08 -3.52 -4.48
C GLY A 280 3.51 -3.03 -3.14
N GLU A 281 4.36 -2.85 -2.11
CA GLU A 281 3.93 -2.33 -0.82
C GLU A 281 3.50 -0.87 -0.97
N GLY A 282 2.32 -0.55 -0.47
CA GLY A 282 1.70 0.76 -0.61
C GLY A 282 1.23 1.39 0.70
N ILE A 283 1.26 0.68 1.84
CA ILE A 283 0.77 1.22 3.12
C ILE A 283 1.71 2.32 3.62
N ARG A 284 3.00 2.03 3.69
CA ARG A 284 4.01 3.00 4.15
C ARG A 284 4.07 4.23 3.24
N PRO A 285 4.19 4.11 1.89
CA PRO A 285 4.14 5.27 1.00
C PRO A 285 2.84 6.07 1.13
N ALA A 286 1.72 5.42 1.37
CA ALA A 286 0.45 6.10 1.57
C ALA A 286 0.46 6.96 2.84
N ILE A 287 0.95 6.43 3.96
CA ILE A 287 1.06 7.15 5.23
C ILE A 287 2.05 8.29 5.11
N GLU A 288 3.26 8.02 4.63
CA GLU A 288 4.31 9.03 4.48
C GLU A 288 3.86 10.20 3.58
N SER A 289 3.26 9.90 2.42
CA SER A 289 2.74 10.96 1.54
C SER A 289 1.57 11.72 2.15
N GLY A 290 0.73 11.07 2.94
CA GLY A 290 -0.34 11.73 3.71
C GLY A 290 0.20 12.72 4.74
N LEU A 291 1.24 12.34 5.48
CA LEU A 291 1.91 13.18 6.46
C LEU A 291 2.64 14.37 5.80
N MET A 292 3.36 14.12 4.69
CA MET A 292 4.00 15.18 3.89
C MET A 292 2.99 16.18 3.35
N ALA A 293 1.84 15.70 2.83
CA ALA A 293 0.76 16.56 2.35
C ALA A 293 0.23 17.44 3.46
N ALA A 294 -0.02 16.88 4.64
CA ALA A 294 -0.49 17.63 5.80
C ALA A 294 0.51 18.73 6.21
N SER A 295 1.80 18.39 6.34
CA SER A 295 2.85 19.34 6.71
C SER A 295 2.94 20.49 5.69
N THR A 296 2.84 20.17 4.39
CA THR A 296 2.85 21.20 3.34
C THR A 296 1.62 22.12 3.42
N ILE A 297 0.43 21.57 3.69
CA ILE A 297 -0.80 22.34 3.84
C ILE A 297 -0.71 23.30 5.03
N VAL A 298 -0.21 22.83 6.17
CA VAL A 298 0.00 23.65 7.36
C VAL A 298 0.98 24.80 7.06
N ASN A 299 2.12 24.48 6.43
CA ASN A 299 3.14 25.49 6.08
C ASN A 299 2.66 26.50 5.04
N ALA A 300 1.70 26.15 4.19
CA ALA A 300 1.11 27.06 3.23
C ALA A 300 0.21 28.14 3.88
N SER A 301 -0.18 27.97 5.15
CA SER A 301 -0.87 28.97 5.97
C SER A 301 -2.08 29.61 5.26
N GLY A 302 -2.96 28.78 4.69
CA GLY A 302 -4.19 29.22 4.00
C GLY A 302 -3.98 29.70 2.55
N ARG A 303 -2.75 29.78 2.07
CA ARG A 303 -2.41 30.17 0.69
C ARG A 303 -2.04 28.97 -0.16
N TYR A 304 -3.02 28.32 -0.76
CA TYR A 304 -2.88 27.03 -1.43
C TYR A 304 -2.63 27.14 -2.93
N THR A 305 -1.85 28.15 -3.37
CA THR A 305 -1.40 28.22 -4.77
C THR A 305 -0.47 27.05 -5.10
N ARG A 306 -0.42 26.64 -6.36
CA ARG A 306 0.43 25.55 -6.81
C ARG A 306 1.88 25.71 -6.36
N ASP A 307 2.44 26.90 -6.47
CA ASP A 307 3.85 27.18 -6.10
C ASP A 307 4.09 26.96 -4.59
N ARG A 308 3.12 27.32 -3.75
CA ARG A 308 3.19 27.09 -2.30
C ARG A 308 3.07 25.61 -1.94
N LEU A 309 2.45 24.82 -2.79
CA LEU A 309 2.28 23.37 -2.58
C LEU A 309 3.37 22.54 -3.29
N GLU A 310 4.17 23.12 -4.19
CA GLU A 310 5.23 22.40 -4.94
C GLU A 310 6.31 21.75 -4.05
N PRO A 311 6.63 22.23 -2.82
CA PRO A 311 7.50 21.49 -1.91
C PRO A 311 7.07 20.06 -1.68
N TYR A 312 5.75 19.80 -1.58
CA TYR A 312 5.22 18.44 -1.51
C TYR A 312 5.60 17.59 -2.73
N GLY A 313 5.44 18.15 -3.94
CA GLY A 313 5.78 17.45 -5.17
C GLY A 313 7.27 17.06 -5.24
N ARG A 314 8.16 17.96 -4.75
CA ARG A 314 9.60 17.64 -4.63
C ARG A 314 9.87 16.53 -3.64
N GLN A 315 9.33 16.61 -2.43
CA GLN A 315 9.48 15.57 -1.40
C GLN A 315 9.02 14.20 -1.88
N VAL A 316 7.86 14.14 -2.54
CA VAL A 316 7.34 12.89 -3.13
C VAL A 316 8.30 12.33 -4.19
N ARG A 317 8.85 13.18 -5.08
CA ARG A 317 9.83 12.74 -6.09
C ARG A 317 11.14 12.27 -5.46
N GLU A 318 11.65 12.98 -4.48
CA GLU A 318 12.87 12.62 -3.76
C GLU A 318 12.71 11.30 -2.99
N ARG A 319 11.57 11.13 -2.31
CA ARG A 319 11.31 9.96 -1.46
C ARG A 319 10.98 8.71 -2.28
N PHE A 320 10.18 8.83 -3.32
CA PHE A 320 9.63 7.70 -4.07
C PHE A 320 10.12 7.63 -5.53
N GLY A 321 10.76 8.67 -6.04
CA GLY A 321 11.17 8.77 -7.45
C GLY A 321 12.44 8.00 -7.81
N SER A 322 13.22 7.53 -6.84
CA SER A 322 14.46 6.77 -7.06
C SER A 322 14.25 5.37 -7.65
N GLY A 323 12.99 4.95 -7.84
CA GLY A 323 12.62 3.70 -8.52
C GLY A 323 13.06 3.62 -9.98
N MET A 324 13.45 4.75 -10.61
CA MET A 324 13.92 4.77 -12.00
C MET A 324 15.25 3.99 -12.19
N MET A 325 16.14 3.99 -11.18
CA MET A 325 17.37 3.19 -11.22
C MET A 325 17.09 1.69 -11.11
N GLY A 326 16.11 1.29 -10.29
CA GLY A 326 15.65 -0.10 -10.18
C GLY A 326 14.97 -0.59 -11.47
N HIS A 327 14.25 0.29 -12.17
CA HIS A 327 13.62 -0.01 -13.45
C HIS A 327 14.65 -0.12 -14.58
N LEU A 328 15.69 0.73 -14.62
CA LEU A 328 16.81 0.58 -15.54
C LEU A 328 17.53 -0.77 -15.34
N LEU A 329 17.73 -1.18 -14.09
CA LEU A 329 18.34 -2.48 -13.78
C LEU A 329 17.44 -3.66 -14.18
N SER A 330 16.11 -3.54 -14.07
CA SER A 330 15.17 -4.56 -14.53
C SER A 330 15.07 -4.64 -16.06
N GLN A 331 15.28 -3.52 -16.77
CA GLN A 331 15.34 -3.48 -18.24
C GLN A 331 16.71 -3.90 -18.80
N LEU A 332 17.77 -3.81 -18.00
CA LEU A 332 19.12 -4.29 -18.39
C LEU A 332 19.31 -5.80 -18.25
N VAL A 333 18.27 -6.48 -17.76
CA VAL A 333 18.25 -7.95 -17.68
C VAL A 333 17.61 -8.48 -18.98
N PRO A 334 18.37 -8.95 -19.98
CA PRO A 334 17.81 -9.47 -21.24
C PRO A 334 16.88 -10.66 -20.99
N ASP A 335 15.77 -10.72 -21.73
CA ASP A 335 14.73 -11.77 -21.67
C ASP A 335 15.28 -13.18 -21.99
N GLY A 336 16.20 -13.72 -21.40
CA GLY A 336 16.70 -15.06 -21.68
C GLY A 336 17.96 -15.47 -20.92
N MET A 337 18.83 -14.51 -20.62
CA MET A 337 20.08 -14.81 -19.92
C MET A 337 19.97 -14.62 -18.39
N SER A 338 18.93 -13.96 -17.97
CA SER A 338 18.76 -13.44 -16.61
C SER A 338 18.00 -14.37 -15.66
N SER A 339 17.10 -15.22 -16.17
CA SER A 339 16.33 -16.12 -15.30
C SER A 339 17.23 -17.07 -14.52
N GLY A 340 18.26 -17.65 -15.15
CA GLY A 340 19.17 -18.58 -14.49
C GLY A 340 20.07 -17.93 -13.44
N VAL A 341 20.56 -16.71 -13.70
CA VAL A 341 21.38 -15.96 -12.73
C VAL A 341 20.51 -15.44 -11.57
N ALA A 342 19.34 -14.91 -11.87
CA ALA A 342 18.41 -14.41 -10.87
C ALA A 342 17.88 -15.54 -9.97
N LEU A 343 17.61 -16.73 -10.52
CA LEU A 343 17.25 -17.92 -9.75
C LEU A 343 18.36 -18.30 -8.77
N ARG A 344 19.62 -18.38 -9.25
CA ARG A 344 20.78 -18.67 -8.39
C ARG A 344 20.98 -17.62 -7.29
N LEU A 345 20.67 -16.36 -7.56
CA LEU A 345 20.75 -15.31 -6.53
C LEU A 345 19.69 -15.51 -5.45
N LEU A 346 18.48 -15.96 -5.81
CA LEU A 346 17.44 -16.27 -4.83
C LEU A 346 17.75 -17.50 -3.96
N ASP A 347 18.68 -18.36 -4.39
CA ASP A 347 19.19 -19.47 -3.56
C ASP A 347 20.30 -19.00 -2.58
N THR A 348 20.70 -17.72 -2.67
CA THR A 348 21.78 -17.18 -1.83
C THR A 348 21.22 -16.43 -0.61
N PRO A 349 21.43 -16.93 0.63
CA PRO A 349 20.86 -16.32 1.85
C PRO A 349 21.21 -14.83 2.03
N TRP A 350 22.45 -14.43 1.66
CA TRP A 350 22.88 -13.02 1.74
C TRP A 350 22.04 -12.13 0.79
N PHE A 351 21.83 -12.57 -0.47
CA PHE A 351 21.07 -11.80 -1.45
C PHE A 351 19.59 -11.68 -1.04
N VAL A 352 18.98 -12.79 -0.64
CA VAL A 352 17.60 -12.80 -0.14
C VAL A 352 17.45 -11.84 1.02
N ARG A 353 18.32 -11.93 2.02
CA ARG A 353 18.22 -11.07 3.20
C ARG A 353 18.48 -9.60 2.89
N ARG A 354 19.61 -9.28 2.21
CA ARG A 354 20.07 -7.88 2.06
C ARG A 354 19.39 -7.13 0.93
N ILE A 355 19.03 -7.82 -0.14
CA ILE A 355 18.46 -7.19 -1.33
C ILE A 355 16.95 -7.39 -1.35
N VAL A 356 16.48 -8.64 -1.30
CA VAL A 356 15.04 -8.91 -1.40
C VAL A 356 14.34 -8.37 -0.15
N LEU A 357 14.72 -8.83 1.03
CA LEU A 357 14.00 -8.48 2.25
C LEU A 357 14.32 -7.09 2.76
N ASP A 358 15.60 -6.79 3.09
CA ASP A 358 15.96 -5.53 3.75
C ASP A 358 15.71 -4.31 2.85
N ARG A 359 15.94 -4.44 1.52
CA ARG A 359 15.81 -3.31 0.59
C ARG A 359 14.46 -3.23 -0.10
N TRP A 360 13.91 -4.36 -0.61
CA TRP A 360 12.71 -4.33 -1.44
C TRP A 360 11.40 -4.43 -0.63
N PHE A 361 11.42 -5.17 0.46
CA PHE A 361 10.21 -5.43 1.24
C PHE A 361 10.13 -4.65 2.56
N LEU A 362 11.23 -4.53 3.28
CA LEU A 362 11.25 -3.89 4.60
C LEU A 362 11.67 -2.42 4.54
N HIS A 363 12.34 -2.01 3.46
CA HIS A 363 12.90 -0.64 3.34
C HIS A 363 13.67 -0.23 4.59
N ALA A 364 14.48 -1.17 5.13
CA ALA A 364 15.09 -1.08 6.45
C ALA A 364 16.13 0.06 6.60
N ARG A 365 16.56 0.64 5.47
CA ARG A 365 17.55 1.73 5.42
C ARG A 365 16.95 3.08 5.05
N ASP A 366 15.66 3.14 4.78
CA ASP A 366 15.02 4.40 4.44
C ASP A 366 14.96 5.29 5.69
N ALA A 367 15.36 6.53 5.53
CA ALA A 367 15.32 7.49 6.64
C ALA A 367 13.89 7.66 7.18
N ALA A 368 13.77 7.96 8.47
CA ALA A 368 12.51 8.37 9.06
C ALA A 368 11.99 9.65 8.39
N LEU A 369 10.69 9.87 8.44
CA LEU A 369 10.13 11.18 8.14
C LEU A 369 10.53 12.13 9.28
N VAL A 370 11.26 13.19 8.95
CA VAL A 370 11.64 14.24 9.90
C VAL A 370 10.53 15.25 10.06
#